data_f0ca237fa2d254466e553ea081d9cdf9
#
_entry.id   f0ca237fa2d254466e553ea081d9cdf9
#
_cell.length_a   1.000
_cell.length_b   1.000
_cell.length_c   1.000
_cell.angle_alpha   90.00
_cell.angle_beta   90.00
_cell.angle_gamma   90.00
#
_symmetry.space_group_name_H-M   'P 1'
#
loop_
_entity.id
_entity.type
_entity.pdbx_description
1 polymer ?
#
loop_
_entity_poly.entity_id
_entity_poly.type
_entity_poly.pdbx_seq_one_letter_code
_entity_poly.pdbx_strand_id
1 'polypeptide(L)'
;MKSWVFLSTHFDDVVLSAGGLVWELTRRGDRVEIWTLCAGDPPFDKPLTEYAQLLHEFWNIGGDVPRKRSLEDAACCQVLGAAAFRRYTVPDGIYRYFPGTDEPVVKENEDQFKPLEPGESYLVSQVADFILKNLPGTCELVAPLSIGSHRDHVLTRHAAERTGLPLWYYADYPYLVYGEHTLADWLPAGAKKFSLEISPAGLKAWQDGFACQRSQIPLLFVDEDDMRNSIEKYLKAGYGSTLWQF
;
A
#
# COMPACT_ATOMS: atom_id res chain seq x y z
N MET A 1 -12.71 -21.85 0.34
CA MET A 1 -12.22 -20.81 -0.58
C MET A 1 -12.87 -19.50 -0.19
N LYS A 2 -12.07 -18.52 0.23
CA LYS A 2 -12.51 -17.16 0.57
C LYS A 2 -12.07 -16.20 -0.52
N SER A 3 -12.69 -15.02 -0.56
CA SER A 3 -12.25 -13.88 -1.36
C SER A 3 -11.67 -12.81 -0.45
N TRP A 4 -10.53 -12.26 -0.82
CA TRP A 4 -9.83 -11.22 -0.09
C TRP A 4 -9.58 -10.03 -1.00
N VAL A 5 -9.82 -8.83 -0.50
CA VAL A 5 -9.45 -7.58 -1.17
C VAL A 5 -8.51 -6.82 -0.25
N PHE A 6 -7.27 -6.69 -0.68
CA PHE A 6 -6.26 -5.88 0.01
C PHE A 6 -6.22 -4.49 -0.62
N LEU A 7 -6.42 -3.48 0.19
CA LEU A 7 -6.29 -2.08 -0.21
C LEU A 7 -4.83 -1.66 -0.06
N SER A 8 -4.16 -1.48 -1.19
CA SER A 8 -2.83 -0.87 -1.28
C SER A 8 -3.01 0.63 -1.47
N THR A 9 -2.31 1.42 -0.71
CA THR A 9 -2.32 2.87 -0.91
C THR A 9 -1.60 3.20 -2.21
N HIS A 10 -0.34 2.80 -2.33
CA HIS A 10 0.48 2.93 -3.54
C HIS A 10 0.76 1.55 -4.14
N PHE A 11 1.48 1.50 -5.25
CA PHE A 11 1.72 0.28 -6.04
C PHE A 11 2.56 -0.81 -5.34
N ASP A 12 3.18 -0.53 -4.22
CA ASP A 12 4.15 -1.40 -3.53
C ASP A 12 3.73 -1.83 -2.13
N ASP A 13 2.83 -1.09 -1.46
CA ASP A 13 2.56 -1.22 -0.02
C ASP A 13 2.14 -2.62 0.42
N VAL A 14 1.14 -3.21 -0.24
CA VAL A 14 0.64 -4.55 0.14
C VAL A 14 1.67 -5.61 -0.13
N VAL A 15 2.36 -5.52 -1.28
CA VAL A 15 3.39 -6.50 -1.63
C VAL A 15 4.53 -6.45 -0.63
N LEU A 16 4.96 -5.26 -0.23
CA LEU A 16 6.03 -5.09 0.75
C LEU A 16 5.61 -5.49 2.17
N SER A 17 4.38 -5.12 2.56
CA SER A 17 3.89 -5.31 3.95
C SER A 17 3.31 -6.68 4.23
N ALA A 18 2.75 -7.38 3.23
CA ALA A 18 1.99 -8.62 3.42
C ALA A 18 2.14 -9.63 2.27
N GLY A 19 3.17 -9.50 1.42
CA GLY A 19 3.32 -10.35 0.23
C GLY A 19 3.40 -11.84 0.56
N GLY A 20 4.07 -12.22 1.64
CA GLY A 20 4.10 -13.60 2.10
C GLY A 20 2.71 -14.15 2.46
N LEU A 21 1.90 -13.35 3.17
CA LEU A 21 0.53 -13.71 3.52
C LEU A 21 -0.35 -13.82 2.26
N VAL A 22 -0.23 -12.90 1.32
CA VAL A 22 -0.93 -12.94 0.03
C VAL A 22 -0.62 -14.25 -0.70
N TRP A 23 0.66 -14.62 -0.78
CA TRP A 23 1.07 -15.86 -1.44
C TRP A 23 0.48 -17.11 -0.74
N GLU A 24 0.54 -17.19 0.59
CA GLU A 24 -0.03 -18.32 1.33
C GLU A 24 -1.55 -18.43 1.14
N LEU A 25 -2.27 -17.30 1.12
CA LEU A 25 -3.70 -17.26 0.82
C LEU A 25 -4.00 -17.82 -0.58
N THR A 26 -3.25 -17.38 -1.60
CA THR A 26 -3.46 -17.85 -2.98
C THR A 26 -3.10 -19.33 -3.12
N ARG A 27 -2.04 -19.82 -2.47
CA ARG A 27 -1.62 -21.23 -2.52
C ARG A 27 -2.62 -22.18 -1.88
N ARG A 28 -3.36 -21.75 -0.87
CA ARG A 28 -4.44 -22.54 -0.29
C ARG A 28 -5.77 -22.46 -1.06
N GLY A 29 -5.77 -21.75 -2.19
CA GLY A 29 -6.91 -21.65 -3.10
C GLY A 29 -7.86 -20.47 -2.83
N ASP A 30 -7.49 -19.52 -1.96
CA ASP A 30 -8.28 -18.30 -1.77
C ASP A 30 -8.06 -17.36 -2.96
N ARG A 31 -9.09 -16.61 -3.33
CA ARG A 31 -8.99 -15.55 -4.33
C ARG A 31 -8.49 -14.28 -3.63
N VAL A 32 -7.39 -13.73 -4.12
CA VAL A 32 -6.84 -12.48 -3.57
C VAL A 32 -6.77 -11.43 -4.67
N GLU A 33 -7.31 -10.26 -4.38
CA GLU A 33 -7.18 -9.06 -5.22
C GLU A 33 -6.41 -8.00 -4.42
N ILE A 34 -5.50 -7.28 -5.08
CA ILE A 34 -4.82 -6.08 -4.55
C ILE A 34 -5.35 -4.88 -5.32
N TRP A 35 -5.96 -3.94 -4.61
CA TRP A 35 -6.53 -2.72 -5.17
C TRP A 35 -5.68 -1.54 -4.78
N THR A 36 -4.96 -0.96 -5.75
CA THR A 36 -4.16 0.24 -5.52
C THR A 36 -5.01 1.49 -5.70
N LEU A 37 -5.15 2.28 -4.65
CA LEU A 37 -6.12 3.37 -4.57
C LEU A 37 -5.53 4.72 -4.99
N CYS A 38 -4.35 5.11 -4.48
CA CYS A 38 -3.63 6.32 -4.90
C CYS A 38 -2.76 6.02 -6.14
N ALA A 39 -3.40 5.56 -7.21
CA ALA A 39 -2.77 5.08 -8.44
C ALA A 39 -3.16 5.91 -9.68
N GLY A 40 -3.74 7.11 -9.46
CA GLY A 40 -4.14 8.03 -10.52
C GLY A 40 -2.95 8.65 -11.24
N ASP A 41 -3.20 9.08 -12.48
CA ASP A 41 -2.22 9.85 -13.24
C ASP A 41 -2.10 11.27 -12.67
N PRO A 42 -0.96 11.93 -12.83
CA PRO A 42 -0.84 13.36 -12.54
C PRO A 42 -1.92 14.16 -13.27
N PRO A 43 -2.45 15.24 -12.70
CA PRO A 43 -3.40 16.10 -13.38
C PRO A 43 -2.83 16.61 -14.71
N PHE A 44 -3.58 16.50 -15.79
CA PHE A 44 -3.13 16.89 -17.13
C PHE A 44 -3.04 18.40 -17.32
N ASP A 45 -3.75 19.16 -16.49
CA ASP A 45 -3.86 20.62 -16.52
C ASP A 45 -2.91 21.32 -15.52
N LYS A 46 -2.10 20.55 -14.82
CA LYS A 46 -1.10 21.04 -13.86
C LYS A 46 0.28 20.48 -14.20
N PRO A 47 1.36 21.24 -13.95
CA PRO A 47 2.72 20.69 -14.05
C PRO A 47 2.92 19.62 -12.98
N LEU A 48 3.93 18.77 -13.17
CA LEU A 48 4.42 17.95 -12.05
C LEU A 48 4.96 18.89 -10.96
N THR A 49 4.65 18.58 -9.69
CA THR A 49 5.25 19.27 -8.56
C THR A 49 6.77 19.11 -8.58
N GLU A 50 7.53 20.02 -8.00
CA GLU A 50 9.00 19.90 -7.92
C GLU A 50 9.42 18.64 -7.19
N TYR A 51 8.69 18.29 -6.12
CA TYR A 51 8.94 17.07 -5.37
C TYR A 51 8.65 15.81 -6.19
N ALA A 52 7.58 15.79 -6.99
CA ALA A 52 7.29 14.67 -7.89
C ALA A 52 8.38 14.51 -8.97
N GLN A 53 8.90 15.63 -9.51
CA GLN A 53 10.01 15.59 -10.47
C GLN A 53 11.27 14.98 -9.84
N LEU A 54 11.62 15.41 -8.62
CA LEU A 54 12.75 14.85 -7.86
C LEU A 54 12.61 13.34 -7.66
N LEU A 55 11.42 12.86 -7.25
CA LEU A 55 11.17 11.43 -7.06
C LEU A 55 11.21 10.67 -8.39
N HIS A 56 10.71 11.24 -9.49
CA HIS A 56 10.80 10.62 -10.81
C HIS A 56 12.26 10.43 -11.26
N GLU A 57 13.13 11.41 -10.98
CA GLU A 57 14.57 11.29 -11.22
C GLU A 57 15.18 10.19 -10.36
N PHE A 58 14.81 10.13 -9.08
CA PHE A 58 15.29 9.13 -8.14
C PHE A 58 14.87 7.72 -8.56
N TRP A 59 13.63 7.52 -8.94
CA TRP A 59 13.13 6.22 -9.43
C TRP A 59 13.76 5.78 -10.74
N ASN A 60 14.32 6.70 -11.51
CA ASN A 60 15.11 6.47 -12.73
C ASN A 60 14.46 5.52 -13.77
N ILE A 61 13.13 5.52 -13.85
CA ILE A 61 12.38 4.69 -14.79
C ILE A 61 11.96 5.43 -16.06
N GLY A 62 12.06 6.76 -16.08
CA GLY A 62 11.77 7.67 -17.21
C GLY A 62 10.37 7.51 -17.82
N GLY A 63 9.96 8.43 -18.65
CA GLY A 63 8.69 8.36 -19.39
C GLY A 63 7.46 8.42 -18.49
N ASP A 64 6.43 7.62 -18.82
CA ASP A 64 5.18 7.52 -18.05
C ASP A 64 5.39 6.72 -16.76
N VAL A 65 5.78 7.42 -15.69
CA VAL A 65 6.15 6.84 -14.40
C VAL A 65 4.97 6.10 -13.75
N PRO A 66 3.76 6.66 -13.61
CA PRO A 66 2.64 5.93 -13.01
C PRO A 66 2.31 4.63 -13.75
N ARG A 67 2.37 4.65 -15.07
CA ARG A 67 2.14 3.45 -15.87
C ARG A 67 3.22 2.39 -15.62
N LYS A 68 4.49 2.78 -15.56
CA LYS A 68 5.60 1.84 -15.32
C LYS A 68 5.53 1.24 -13.93
N ARG A 69 5.24 2.02 -12.89
CA ARG A 69 5.00 1.53 -11.53
C ARG A 69 3.80 0.56 -11.49
N SER A 70 2.74 0.85 -12.24
CA SER A 70 1.59 -0.06 -12.36
C SER A 70 1.94 -1.40 -13.02
N LEU A 71 2.89 -1.43 -13.96
CA LEU A 71 3.39 -2.68 -14.55
C LEU A 71 4.28 -3.47 -13.58
N GLU A 72 5.09 -2.79 -12.78
CA GLU A 72 5.86 -3.40 -11.71
C GLU A 72 4.93 -4.06 -10.68
N ASP A 73 3.89 -3.35 -10.23
CA ASP A 73 2.87 -3.87 -9.30
C ASP A 73 2.16 -5.10 -9.88
N ALA A 74 1.75 -5.05 -11.14
CA ALA A 74 1.13 -6.20 -11.79
C ALA A 74 2.06 -7.41 -11.85
N ALA A 75 3.36 -7.20 -12.10
CA ALA A 75 4.36 -8.27 -12.09
C ALA A 75 4.53 -8.86 -10.69
N CYS A 76 4.58 -8.03 -9.65
CA CYS A 76 4.63 -8.47 -8.25
C CYS A 76 3.41 -9.36 -7.93
N CYS A 77 2.21 -8.87 -8.23
CA CYS A 77 0.97 -9.60 -7.97
C CYS A 77 0.94 -10.94 -8.70
N GLN A 78 1.45 -11.00 -9.93
CA GLN A 78 1.56 -12.25 -10.70
C GLN A 78 2.44 -13.27 -10.00
N VAL A 79 3.58 -12.86 -9.45
CA VAL A 79 4.47 -13.74 -8.67
C VAL A 79 3.75 -14.29 -7.43
N LEU A 80 2.97 -13.47 -6.76
CA LEU A 80 2.21 -13.83 -5.57
C LEU A 80 0.92 -14.61 -5.87
N GLY A 81 0.52 -14.73 -7.13
CA GLY A 81 -0.72 -15.38 -7.55
C GLY A 81 -1.99 -14.55 -7.27
N ALA A 82 -1.82 -13.26 -6.95
CA ALA A 82 -2.91 -12.33 -6.76
C ALA A 82 -3.28 -11.60 -8.06
N ALA A 83 -4.51 -11.09 -8.14
CA ALA A 83 -4.92 -10.20 -9.21
C ALA A 83 -4.63 -8.74 -8.80
N ALA A 84 -3.88 -8.02 -9.63
CA ALA A 84 -3.58 -6.61 -9.45
C ALA A 84 -4.67 -5.74 -10.10
N PHE A 85 -5.11 -4.71 -9.37
CA PHE A 85 -6.07 -3.76 -9.91
C PHE A 85 -5.69 -2.33 -9.53
N ARG A 86 -5.39 -1.52 -10.54
CA ARG A 86 -5.38 -0.07 -10.43
C ARG A 86 -6.84 0.39 -10.38
N ARG A 87 -7.43 0.44 -9.18
CA ARG A 87 -8.89 0.56 -9.07
C ARG A 87 -9.41 1.97 -8.98
N TYR A 88 -8.64 2.90 -8.47
CA TYR A 88 -9.08 4.26 -8.33
C TYR A 88 -8.10 5.26 -8.93
N THR A 89 -8.62 6.44 -9.29
CA THR A 89 -7.87 7.47 -10.00
C THR A 89 -7.48 8.64 -9.10
N VAL A 90 -7.44 8.45 -7.78
CA VAL A 90 -6.81 9.44 -6.91
C VAL A 90 -5.33 9.43 -7.21
N PRO A 91 -4.73 10.54 -7.63
CA PRO A 91 -3.30 10.62 -7.79
C PRO A 91 -2.60 10.43 -6.44
N ASP A 92 -1.39 9.88 -6.46
CA ASP A 92 -0.47 9.93 -5.32
C ASP A 92 -0.35 11.38 -4.79
N GLY A 93 -0.17 11.56 -3.49
CA GLY A 93 -0.06 12.86 -2.83
C GLY A 93 0.92 13.81 -3.48
N ILE A 94 2.01 13.26 -4.01
CA ILE A 94 3.05 14.03 -4.70
C ILE A 94 2.58 14.71 -5.99
N TYR A 95 1.47 14.25 -6.58
CA TYR A 95 0.86 14.82 -7.78
C TYR A 95 -0.33 15.73 -7.49
N ARG A 96 -0.81 15.74 -6.23
CA ARG A 96 -2.02 16.48 -5.89
C ARG A 96 -1.76 17.94 -5.62
N TYR A 97 -2.78 18.74 -5.93
CA TYR A 97 -2.89 20.15 -5.58
C TYR A 97 -4.11 20.35 -4.68
N PHE A 98 -4.08 21.32 -3.80
CA PHE A 98 -5.27 21.68 -3.04
C PHE A 98 -6.37 22.17 -3.99
N PRO A 99 -7.63 21.76 -3.79
CA PRO A 99 -8.73 22.09 -4.70
C PRO A 99 -8.86 23.59 -4.96
N GLY A 100 -8.89 23.97 -6.25
CA GLY A 100 -9.05 25.35 -6.67
C GLY A 100 -7.81 26.22 -6.52
N THR A 101 -6.65 25.64 -6.24
CA THR A 101 -5.38 26.35 -6.07
C THR A 101 -4.29 25.80 -6.99
N ASP A 102 -3.15 26.48 -7.03
CA ASP A 102 -1.90 25.99 -7.60
C ASP A 102 -0.91 25.53 -6.51
N GLU A 103 -1.40 25.35 -5.28
CA GLU A 103 -0.58 24.91 -4.16
C GLU A 103 -0.49 23.39 -4.12
N PRO A 104 0.72 22.79 -4.26
CA PRO A 104 0.92 21.34 -4.12
C PRO A 104 0.58 20.86 -2.71
N VAL A 105 -0.02 19.67 -2.62
CA VAL A 105 -0.31 19.01 -1.36
C VAL A 105 0.98 18.51 -0.68
N VAL A 106 1.95 18.08 -1.48
CA VAL A 106 3.26 17.61 -1.02
C VAL A 106 4.34 18.41 -1.75
N LYS A 107 5.13 19.17 -1.01
CA LYS A 107 6.26 20.00 -1.51
C LYS A 107 7.62 19.40 -1.13
N GLU A 108 7.65 18.65 -0.04
CA GLU A 108 8.84 18.02 0.53
C GLU A 108 8.45 16.73 1.26
N ASN A 109 9.44 15.92 1.66
CA ASN A 109 9.21 14.62 2.27
C ASN A 109 8.31 14.68 3.51
N GLU A 110 8.51 15.67 4.36
CA GLU A 110 7.80 15.88 5.62
C GLU A 110 6.30 16.13 5.42
N ASP A 111 5.91 16.69 4.28
CA ASP A 111 4.50 16.95 3.96
C ASP A 111 3.69 15.66 3.82
N GLN A 112 4.35 14.56 3.46
CA GLN A 112 3.70 13.25 3.34
C GLN A 112 3.18 12.73 4.69
N PHE A 113 3.73 13.23 5.79
CA PHE A 113 3.39 12.81 7.16
C PHE A 113 2.51 13.83 7.89
N LYS A 114 2.09 14.90 7.22
CA LYS A 114 1.12 15.86 7.75
C LYS A 114 -0.29 15.28 7.71
N PRO A 115 -1.16 15.64 8.67
CA PRO A 115 -2.57 15.24 8.63
C PRO A 115 -3.26 15.61 7.31
N LEU A 116 -4.32 14.87 6.97
CA LEU A 116 -5.19 15.26 5.86
C LEU A 116 -5.80 16.62 6.12
N GLU A 117 -5.71 17.50 5.16
CA GLU A 117 -6.32 18.82 5.24
C GLU A 117 -7.83 18.73 4.98
N PRO A 118 -8.62 19.68 5.53
CA PRO A 118 -10.08 19.70 5.29
C PRO A 118 -10.45 19.67 3.81
N GLY A 119 -9.62 20.28 2.95
CA GLY A 119 -9.79 20.28 1.50
C GLY A 119 -9.63 18.92 0.82
N GLU A 120 -9.09 17.92 1.52
CA GLU A 120 -8.92 16.53 1.01
C GLU A 120 -10.00 15.58 1.54
N SER A 121 -10.83 16.00 2.48
CA SER A 121 -11.83 15.14 3.14
C SER A 121 -12.85 14.51 2.18
N TYR A 122 -13.11 15.16 1.05
CA TYR A 122 -13.98 14.62 0.01
C TYR A 122 -13.42 13.34 -0.63
N LEU A 123 -12.10 13.20 -0.70
CA LEU A 123 -11.44 12.00 -1.24
C LEU A 123 -11.76 10.76 -0.41
N VAL A 124 -11.80 10.90 0.91
CA VAL A 124 -12.19 9.79 1.81
C VAL A 124 -13.58 9.25 1.45
N SER A 125 -14.55 10.15 1.22
CA SER A 125 -15.91 9.76 0.84
C SER A 125 -15.94 9.12 -0.55
N GLN A 126 -15.28 9.72 -1.52
CA GLN A 126 -15.24 9.19 -2.89
C GLN A 126 -14.61 7.79 -2.96
N VAL A 127 -13.51 7.59 -2.23
CA VAL A 127 -12.82 6.29 -2.19
C VAL A 127 -13.68 5.24 -1.47
N ALA A 128 -14.35 5.61 -0.37
CA ALA A 128 -15.29 4.73 0.32
C ALA A 128 -16.45 4.28 -0.58
N ASP A 129 -17.06 5.21 -1.28
CA ASP A 129 -18.15 4.94 -2.24
C ASP A 129 -17.68 4.03 -3.38
N PHE A 130 -16.46 4.26 -3.87
CA PHE A 130 -15.86 3.41 -4.88
C PHE A 130 -15.63 1.98 -4.36
N ILE A 131 -15.09 1.82 -3.15
CA ILE A 131 -14.90 0.51 -2.52
C ILE A 131 -16.24 -0.21 -2.45
N LEU A 132 -17.27 0.40 -1.84
CA LEU A 132 -18.59 -0.19 -1.69
C LEU A 132 -19.22 -0.61 -3.01
N LYS A 133 -19.09 0.21 -4.05
CA LYS A 133 -19.66 -0.05 -5.37
C LYS A 133 -19.01 -1.22 -6.10
N ASN A 134 -17.73 -1.48 -5.85
CA ASN A 134 -16.92 -2.41 -6.68
C ASN A 134 -16.52 -3.69 -5.95
N LEU A 135 -16.79 -3.83 -4.65
CA LEU A 135 -16.44 -5.06 -3.92
C LEU A 135 -17.08 -6.30 -4.55
N PRO A 136 -16.31 -7.38 -4.75
CA PRO A 136 -16.83 -8.63 -5.31
C PRO A 136 -17.65 -9.39 -4.25
N GLY A 137 -18.94 -9.12 -4.14
CA GLY A 137 -19.84 -9.89 -3.24
C GLY A 137 -19.29 -10.01 -1.81
N THR A 138 -19.32 -11.21 -1.23
CA THR A 138 -18.77 -11.48 0.09
C THR A 138 -17.26 -11.65 0.02
N CYS A 139 -16.52 -10.74 0.64
CA CYS A 139 -15.06 -10.80 0.74
C CYS A 139 -14.57 -10.28 2.10
N GLU A 140 -13.36 -10.68 2.45
CA GLU A 140 -12.61 -10.10 3.57
C GLU A 140 -11.90 -8.85 3.04
N LEU A 141 -12.16 -7.70 3.63
CA LEU A 141 -11.53 -6.42 3.25
C LEU A 141 -10.36 -6.13 4.18
N VAL A 142 -9.21 -5.81 3.59
CA VAL A 142 -7.96 -5.58 4.32
C VAL A 142 -7.42 -4.21 3.98
N ALA A 143 -7.14 -3.40 5.00
CA ALA A 143 -6.65 -2.02 4.88
C ALA A 143 -5.29 -1.84 5.61
N PRO A 144 -4.53 -0.77 5.34
CA PRO A 144 -3.34 -0.45 6.12
C PRO A 144 -3.72 -0.02 7.54
N LEU A 145 -2.86 -0.31 8.52
CA LEU A 145 -2.93 0.31 9.86
C LEU A 145 -2.55 1.79 9.82
N SER A 146 -1.91 2.23 8.75
CA SER A 146 -1.36 3.59 8.56
C SER A 146 -0.27 3.95 9.57
N ILE A 147 0.54 2.96 9.95
CA ILE A 147 1.70 3.16 10.83
C ILE A 147 2.63 4.19 10.17
N GLY A 148 3.17 5.13 10.95
CA GLY A 148 3.96 6.24 10.42
C GLY A 148 3.13 7.43 9.96
N SER A 149 1.81 7.29 9.88
CA SER A 149 0.88 8.39 9.54
C SER A 149 1.11 9.03 8.17
N HIS A 150 1.63 8.27 7.19
CA HIS A 150 1.68 8.78 5.82
C HIS A 150 0.27 9.15 5.36
N ARG A 151 0.07 10.41 4.89
CA ARG A 151 -1.25 10.98 4.61
C ARG A 151 -2.13 10.14 3.68
N ASP A 152 -1.55 9.51 2.67
CA ASP A 152 -2.30 8.68 1.72
C ASP A 152 -2.70 7.33 2.36
N HIS A 153 -1.88 6.77 3.26
CA HIS A 153 -2.25 5.61 4.05
C HIS A 153 -3.40 5.95 5.01
N VAL A 154 -3.35 7.12 5.64
CA VAL A 154 -4.44 7.63 6.48
C VAL A 154 -5.73 7.82 5.66
N LEU A 155 -5.64 8.37 4.44
CA LEU A 155 -6.76 8.51 3.51
C LEU A 155 -7.35 7.13 3.16
N THR A 156 -6.51 6.17 2.80
CA THR A 156 -6.91 4.80 2.47
C THR A 156 -7.61 4.13 3.64
N ARG A 157 -7.05 4.21 4.84
CA ARG A 157 -7.63 3.66 6.07
C ARG A 157 -8.98 4.31 6.38
N HIS A 158 -9.05 5.63 6.42
CA HIS A 158 -10.30 6.35 6.71
C HIS A 158 -11.39 6.03 5.67
N ALA A 159 -11.02 5.87 4.39
CA ALA A 159 -11.97 5.47 3.36
C ALA A 159 -12.49 4.04 3.60
N ALA A 160 -11.61 3.10 3.95
CA ALA A 160 -12.01 1.75 4.32
C ALA A 160 -12.94 1.73 5.54
N GLU A 161 -12.57 2.42 6.62
CA GLU A 161 -13.38 2.53 7.85
C GLU A 161 -14.75 3.17 7.57
N ARG A 162 -14.80 4.17 6.70
CA ARG A 162 -16.05 4.84 6.30
C ARG A 162 -17.01 3.92 5.56
N THR A 163 -16.58 2.81 4.98
CA THR A 163 -17.48 1.81 4.39
C THR A 163 -18.42 1.16 5.40
N GLY A 164 -18.06 1.17 6.69
CA GLY A 164 -18.80 0.48 7.76
C GLY A 164 -18.72 -1.04 7.70
N LEU A 165 -17.89 -1.58 6.83
CA LEU A 165 -17.69 -3.03 6.70
C LEU A 165 -16.69 -3.53 7.75
N PRO A 166 -16.76 -4.82 8.14
CA PRO A 166 -15.71 -5.44 8.94
C PRO A 166 -14.36 -5.38 8.20
N LEU A 167 -13.32 -4.91 8.88
CA LEU A 167 -12.00 -4.72 8.31
C LEU A 167 -10.97 -5.57 9.03
N TRP A 168 -10.07 -6.12 8.23
CA TRP A 168 -8.76 -6.57 8.68
C TRP A 168 -7.73 -5.49 8.37
N TYR A 169 -6.63 -5.45 9.14
CA TYR A 169 -5.57 -4.48 8.95
C TYR A 169 -4.22 -5.19 8.84
N TYR A 170 -3.39 -4.76 7.89
CA TYR A 170 -1.98 -5.14 7.83
C TYR A 170 -1.09 -4.06 8.45
N ALA A 171 0.06 -4.43 8.98
CA ALA A 171 1.06 -3.50 9.46
C ALA A 171 1.84 -2.93 8.26
N ASP A 172 2.05 -1.62 8.27
CA ASP A 172 2.73 -0.93 7.17
C ASP A 172 4.25 -1.05 7.31
N TYR A 173 4.91 -1.64 6.34
CA TYR A 173 6.36 -1.53 6.18
C TYR A 173 6.69 -0.12 5.64
N PRO A 174 7.82 0.54 6.01
CA PRO A 174 8.89 0.04 6.89
C PRO A 174 8.80 0.52 8.34
N TYR A 175 7.75 1.22 8.72
CA TYR A 175 7.66 2.04 9.93
C TYR A 175 7.92 1.30 11.24
N LEU A 176 7.61 0.00 11.31
CA LEU A 176 7.93 -0.83 12.48
C LEU A 176 9.39 -1.31 12.51
N VAL A 177 10.07 -1.27 11.37
CA VAL A 177 11.46 -1.75 11.26
C VAL A 177 12.46 -0.70 11.74
N TYR A 178 12.16 0.56 11.51
CA TYR A 178 13.03 1.68 11.90
C TYR A 178 12.97 2.02 13.41
N GLY A 179 12.09 1.35 14.16
CA GLY A 179 12.05 1.44 15.63
C GLY A 179 11.43 2.71 16.20
N GLU A 180 10.83 3.56 15.36
CA GLU A 180 10.15 4.79 15.77
C GLU A 180 8.73 4.52 16.30
N HIS A 181 8.13 3.40 15.92
CA HIS A 181 6.77 3.01 16.28
C HIS A 181 6.73 1.59 16.83
N THR A 182 5.77 1.33 17.70
CA THR A 182 5.44 -0.02 18.16
C THR A 182 4.04 -0.38 17.70
N LEU A 183 3.80 -1.66 17.42
CA LEU A 183 2.47 -2.11 17.00
C LEU A 183 1.39 -1.83 18.07
N ALA A 184 1.78 -1.81 19.34
CA ALA A 184 0.89 -1.53 20.47
C ALA A 184 0.27 -0.12 20.40
N ASP A 185 0.97 0.82 19.80
CA ASP A 185 0.48 2.20 19.65
C ASP A 185 -0.70 2.31 18.67
N TRP A 186 -0.87 1.30 17.82
CA TRP A 186 -1.83 1.29 16.72
C TRP A 186 -2.98 0.29 16.89
N LEU A 187 -2.84 -0.65 17.84
CA LEU A 187 -3.84 -1.69 18.08
C LEU A 187 -4.52 -1.50 19.43
N PRO A 188 -5.86 -1.46 19.47
CA PRO A 188 -6.58 -1.50 20.73
C PRO A 188 -6.38 -2.84 21.44
N ALA A 189 -6.52 -2.83 22.77
CA ALA A 189 -6.49 -4.05 23.56
C ALA A 189 -7.61 -5.01 23.09
N GLY A 190 -7.24 -6.29 22.91
CA GLY A 190 -8.19 -7.32 22.48
C GLY A 190 -8.43 -7.41 20.97
N ALA A 191 -7.65 -6.71 20.14
CA ALA A 191 -7.71 -6.89 18.70
C ALA A 191 -7.58 -8.36 18.31
N LYS A 192 -8.50 -8.86 17.49
CA LYS A 192 -8.46 -10.23 16.95
C LYS A 192 -7.28 -10.36 15.99
N LYS A 193 -6.73 -11.56 15.87
CA LYS A 193 -5.62 -11.88 14.98
C LYS A 193 -6.02 -12.97 14.00
N PHE A 194 -5.63 -12.80 12.75
CA PHE A 194 -5.58 -13.85 11.74
C PHE A 194 -4.13 -13.96 11.28
N SER A 195 -3.52 -15.12 11.45
CA SER A 195 -2.12 -15.33 11.07
C SER A 195 -1.99 -16.62 10.25
N LEU A 196 -1.09 -16.59 9.29
CA LEU A 196 -0.62 -17.79 8.58
C LEU A 196 0.88 -17.92 8.78
N GLU A 197 1.34 -19.16 8.92
CA GLU A 197 2.76 -19.43 8.83
C GLU A 197 3.24 -19.19 7.39
N ILE A 198 4.27 -18.39 7.23
CA ILE A 198 4.89 -18.16 5.94
C ILE A 198 5.94 -19.25 5.71
N SER A 199 5.68 -20.10 4.74
CA SER A 199 6.62 -21.16 4.36
C SER A 199 7.90 -20.59 3.75
N PRO A 200 9.00 -21.35 3.70
CA PRO A 200 10.22 -20.93 2.98
C PRO A 200 9.96 -20.57 1.51
N ALA A 201 9.01 -21.27 0.87
CA ALA A 201 8.59 -20.95 -0.49
C ALA A 201 7.78 -19.65 -0.55
N GLY A 202 6.95 -19.38 0.46
CA GLY A 202 6.21 -18.13 0.61
C GLY A 202 7.12 -16.93 0.85
N LEU A 203 8.15 -17.08 1.70
CA LEU A 203 9.16 -16.03 1.91
C LEU A 203 9.91 -15.74 0.60
N LYS A 204 10.35 -16.79 -0.11
CA LYS A 204 11.01 -16.61 -1.40
C LYS A 204 10.10 -15.92 -2.42
N ALA A 205 8.85 -16.34 -2.52
CA ALA A 205 7.88 -15.71 -3.43
C ALA A 205 7.61 -14.25 -3.07
N TRP A 206 7.56 -13.92 -1.77
CA TRP A 206 7.45 -12.53 -1.31
C TRP A 206 8.64 -11.69 -1.75
N GLN A 207 9.85 -12.18 -1.51
CA GLN A 207 11.08 -11.50 -1.93
C GLN A 207 11.16 -11.35 -3.45
N ASP A 208 10.86 -12.41 -4.21
CA ASP A 208 10.84 -12.37 -5.69
C ASP A 208 9.73 -11.46 -6.22
N GLY A 209 8.57 -11.42 -5.53
CA GLY A 209 7.48 -10.52 -5.85
C GLY A 209 7.92 -9.07 -5.70
N PHE A 210 8.48 -8.69 -4.55
CA PHE A 210 8.92 -7.31 -4.36
C PHE A 210 10.12 -6.94 -5.25
N ALA A 211 10.96 -7.89 -5.63
CA ALA A 211 12.06 -7.65 -6.59
C ALA A 211 11.58 -7.16 -7.97
N CYS A 212 10.29 -7.29 -8.29
CA CYS A 212 9.69 -6.69 -9.48
C CYS A 212 9.53 -5.17 -9.37
N GLN A 213 9.52 -4.60 -8.14
CA GLN A 213 9.44 -3.15 -7.86
C GLN A 213 10.80 -2.48 -8.02
N ARG A 214 11.35 -2.53 -9.22
CA ARG A 214 12.71 -2.06 -9.50
C ARG A 214 12.90 -0.57 -9.22
N SER A 215 11.85 0.23 -9.42
CA SER A 215 11.86 1.65 -9.12
C SER A 215 11.92 1.94 -7.61
N GLN A 216 11.40 1.04 -6.77
CA GLN A 216 11.29 1.26 -5.32
C GLN A 216 12.47 0.69 -4.53
N ILE A 217 13.18 -0.30 -5.07
CA ILE A 217 14.35 -0.88 -4.38
C ILE A 217 15.37 0.19 -4.02
N PRO A 218 15.87 1.05 -4.93
CA PRO A 218 16.88 2.05 -4.57
C PRO A 218 16.34 3.18 -3.66
N LEU A 219 15.03 3.33 -3.54
CA LEU A 219 14.41 4.28 -2.62
C LEU A 219 14.40 3.76 -1.18
N LEU A 220 14.11 2.47 -1.00
CA LEU A 220 13.83 1.84 0.30
C LEU A 220 14.99 0.98 0.82
N PHE A 221 15.89 0.57 -0.04
CA PHE A 221 16.96 -0.40 0.25
C PHE A 221 18.27 -0.02 -0.44
N VAL A 222 19.36 -0.52 0.10
CA VAL A 222 20.68 -0.33 -0.53
C VAL A 222 20.76 -1.08 -1.88
N ASP A 223 20.23 -2.30 -1.92
CA ASP A 223 20.18 -3.18 -3.08
C ASP A 223 19.12 -4.28 -2.89
N GLU A 224 19.06 -5.23 -3.83
CA GLU A 224 18.12 -6.34 -3.78
C GLU A 224 18.42 -7.32 -2.62
N ASP A 225 19.69 -7.53 -2.27
CA ASP A 225 20.07 -8.41 -1.15
C ASP A 225 19.66 -7.78 0.19
N ASP A 226 19.83 -6.48 0.35
CA ASP A 226 19.33 -5.74 1.52
C ASP A 226 17.82 -5.79 1.61
N MET A 227 17.10 -5.65 0.50
CA MET A 227 15.64 -5.79 0.43
C MET A 227 15.20 -7.19 0.91
N ARG A 228 15.83 -8.26 0.39
CA ARG A 228 15.52 -9.64 0.77
C ARG A 228 15.75 -9.88 2.26
N ASN A 229 16.88 -9.43 2.78
CA ASN A 229 17.21 -9.52 4.19
C ASN A 229 16.24 -8.73 5.07
N SER A 230 15.79 -7.57 4.62
CA SER A 230 14.86 -6.71 5.35
C SER A 230 13.47 -7.33 5.42
N ILE A 231 12.97 -7.93 4.34
CA ILE A 231 11.71 -8.69 4.34
C ILE A 231 11.81 -9.89 5.31
N GLU A 232 12.90 -10.61 5.32
CA GLU A 232 13.11 -11.74 6.24
C GLU A 232 13.15 -11.27 7.71
N LYS A 233 13.82 -10.16 8.01
CA LYS A 233 13.83 -9.55 9.35
C LYS A 233 12.44 -9.12 9.78
N TYR A 234 11.68 -8.51 8.87
CA TYR A 234 10.30 -8.07 9.13
C TYR A 234 9.40 -9.28 9.46
N LEU A 235 9.51 -10.37 8.71
CA LEU A 235 8.81 -11.61 9.00
C LEU A 235 9.22 -12.20 10.36
N LYS A 236 10.52 -12.28 10.67
CA LYS A 236 11.03 -12.77 11.96
C LYS A 236 10.56 -11.95 13.16
N ALA A 237 10.31 -10.67 12.96
CA ALA A 237 9.71 -9.79 13.97
C ALA A 237 8.21 -10.03 14.19
N GLY A 238 7.59 -10.93 13.40
CA GLY A 238 6.17 -11.30 13.51
C GLY A 238 5.23 -10.48 12.64
N TYR A 239 5.79 -9.68 11.73
CA TYR A 239 5.03 -8.86 10.80
C TYR A 239 4.88 -9.54 9.44
N GLY A 240 3.95 -9.04 8.61
CA GLY A 240 3.74 -9.56 7.25
C GLY A 240 3.02 -10.92 7.15
N SER A 241 2.82 -11.60 8.27
CA SER A 241 2.11 -12.89 8.38
C SER A 241 0.80 -12.78 9.13
N THR A 242 0.48 -11.60 9.68
CA THR A 242 -0.65 -11.37 10.59
C THR A 242 -1.49 -10.20 10.15
N LEU A 243 -2.81 -10.36 10.24
CA LEU A 243 -3.80 -9.29 10.14
C LEU A 243 -4.49 -9.11 11.48
N TRP A 244 -4.96 -7.91 11.74
CA TRP A 244 -5.69 -7.53 12.95
C TRP A 244 -7.09 -7.04 12.62
N GLN A 245 -8.06 -7.29 13.52
CA GLN A 245 -9.43 -6.80 13.42
C GLN A 245 -9.89 -6.24 14.77
N PHE A 246 -10.50 -5.08 14.77
CA PHE A 246 -11.05 -4.42 15.95
C PHE A 246 -12.21 -3.46 15.58
#